data_26298e8d5c397eaec16375a1f60f4e39
#
_entry.id   26298e8d5c397eaec16375a1f60f4e39
#
_cell.length_a   1.000
_cell.length_b   1.000
_cell.length_c   1.000
_cell.angle_alpha   90.00
_cell.angle_beta   90.00
_cell.angle_gamma   90.00
#
_symmetry.space_group_name_H-M   'P 1'
#
loop_
_entity.id
_entity.type
_entity.pdbx_description
1 polymer ?
#
loop_
_entity_poly.entity_id
_entity_poly.type
_entity_poly.pdbx_seq_one_letter_code
_entity_poly.pdbx_strand_id
1 'polypeptide(L)'
;MTNNEEQEFLNSLEKKLWTSANKLLPSLDASQYKHVMLGLIFVKYVSDAFDLRRQELKTQLQDPKQDYYLDPQDFGGAASDEYQAEIDAELEVRDYYLETNTFWVPTQARWKFLQDNNKTVIGGAELPLPSSDGKPKTLKISSVGHLIDNALDAIEVDNPKLKGVLNKRYTQLQIDQAKLGELIDLVATVPFTHASLNSKDILGHVYEYMLGQFALAEGKKGGQFYTPKSIVSLIVQMLEP
;
A
#
# COMPACT_ATOMS: atom_id res chain seq x y z
N MET A 1 -5.25 -16.11 19.34
CA MET A 1 -3.79 -15.99 19.13
C MET A 1 -3.18 -15.41 20.38
N THR A 2 -2.01 -15.85 20.76
CA THR A 2 -1.32 -15.33 21.95
C THR A 2 -0.57 -14.06 21.56
N ASN A 3 -0.36 -13.17 22.51
CA ASN A 3 0.46 -11.94 22.36
C ASN A 3 1.86 -12.23 21.75
N ASN A 4 2.32 -13.48 21.87
CA ASN A 4 3.59 -13.96 21.34
C ASN A 4 3.55 -14.17 19.81
N GLU A 5 2.46 -14.68 19.26
CA GLU A 5 2.31 -14.91 17.80
C GLU A 5 2.24 -13.59 17.03
N GLU A 6 1.56 -12.58 17.60
CA GLU A 6 1.50 -11.23 17.05
C GLU A 6 2.88 -10.56 17.03
N GLN A 7 3.63 -10.71 18.12
CA GLN A 7 4.99 -10.16 18.21
C GLN A 7 5.96 -10.86 17.24
N GLU A 8 5.86 -12.17 17.07
CA GLU A 8 6.67 -12.92 16.11
C GLU A 8 6.34 -12.49 14.65
N PHE A 9 5.07 -12.27 14.34
CA PHE A 9 4.66 -11.74 13.06
C PHE A 9 5.29 -10.36 12.79
N LEU A 10 5.17 -9.42 13.73
CA LEU A 10 5.74 -8.08 13.60
C LEU A 10 7.27 -8.11 13.44
N ASN A 11 7.97 -8.90 14.26
CA ASN A 11 9.41 -9.05 14.16
C ASN A 11 9.87 -9.65 12.81
N SER A 12 9.09 -10.61 12.27
CA SER A 12 9.35 -11.19 10.94
C SER A 12 9.16 -10.15 9.83
N LEU A 13 8.12 -9.33 9.95
CA LEU A 13 7.80 -8.25 9.03
C LEU A 13 8.92 -7.21 9.00
N GLU A 14 9.37 -6.74 10.17
CA GLU A 14 10.47 -5.80 10.33
C GLU A 14 11.75 -6.31 9.67
N LYS A 15 12.12 -7.55 9.95
CA LYS A 15 13.32 -8.17 9.39
C LYS A 15 13.27 -8.29 7.87
N LYS A 16 12.12 -8.67 7.31
CA LYS A 16 11.93 -8.73 5.87
C LYS A 16 12.08 -7.36 5.22
N LEU A 17 11.41 -6.35 5.78
CA LEU A 17 11.48 -4.97 5.29
C LEU A 17 12.91 -4.42 5.36
N TRP A 18 13.61 -4.61 6.47
CA TRP A 18 14.98 -4.14 6.61
C TRP A 18 15.94 -4.85 5.66
N THR A 19 15.77 -6.15 5.44
CA THR A 19 16.56 -6.92 4.47
C THR A 19 16.33 -6.42 3.05
N SER A 20 15.08 -6.11 2.69
CA SER A 20 14.72 -5.52 1.40
C SER A 20 15.37 -4.14 1.24
N ALA A 21 15.30 -3.39 2.31
CA ALA A 21 15.92 -2.10 2.45
C ALA A 21 17.44 -2.14 2.16
N ASN A 22 18.17 -2.97 2.79
CA ASN A 22 19.64 -3.06 2.69
C ASN A 22 20.14 -3.39 1.28
N LYS A 23 19.32 -3.94 0.40
CA LYS A 23 19.71 -4.19 -1.00
C LYS A 23 19.92 -2.92 -1.80
N LEU A 24 19.28 -1.81 -1.43
CA LEU A 24 19.44 -0.50 -2.11
C LEU A 24 20.48 0.41 -1.43
N LEU A 25 20.77 0.18 -0.14
CA LEU A 25 21.69 1.02 0.64
C LEU A 25 23.04 1.32 -0.05
N PRO A 26 23.68 0.38 -0.77
CA PRO A 26 24.97 0.66 -1.39
C PRO A 26 24.93 1.73 -2.49
N SER A 27 23.76 2.08 -3.01
CA SER A 27 23.62 2.97 -4.17
C SER A 27 22.93 4.30 -3.86
N LEU A 28 22.47 4.53 -2.62
CA LEU A 28 21.74 5.73 -2.23
C LEU A 28 22.24 6.30 -0.91
N ASP A 29 22.16 7.62 -0.79
CA ASP A 29 22.27 8.30 0.50
C ASP A 29 21.11 7.85 1.43
N ALA A 30 21.43 7.60 2.71
CA ALA A 30 20.48 7.12 3.71
C ALA A 30 19.22 8.00 3.82
N SER A 31 19.33 9.31 3.60
CA SER A 31 18.20 10.22 3.64
C SER A 31 17.25 10.03 2.44
N GLN A 32 17.77 9.80 1.25
CA GLN A 32 16.99 9.54 0.04
C GLN A 32 16.31 8.17 0.10
N TYR A 33 17.06 7.20 0.57
CA TYR A 33 16.60 5.83 0.73
C TYR A 33 15.41 5.69 1.68
N LYS A 34 15.42 6.40 2.78
CA LYS A 34 14.29 6.47 3.73
C LYS A 34 12.98 6.85 3.03
N HIS A 35 13.01 7.87 2.18
CA HIS A 35 11.83 8.32 1.45
C HIS A 35 11.33 7.28 0.43
N VAL A 36 12.25 6.57 -0.22
CA VAL A 36 11.91 5.49 -1.17
C VAL A 36 11.17 4.36 -0.45
N MET A 37 11.72 3.89 0.66
CA MET A 37 11.12 2.78 1.40
C MET A 37 9.78 3.14 2.02
N LEU A 38 9.70 4.28 2.70
CA LEU A 38 8.48 4.68 3.38
C LEU A 38 7.33 4.95 2.40
N GLY A 39 7.63 5.48 1.22
CA GLY A 39 6.62 5.68 0.18
C GLY A 39 6.09 4.35 -0.39
N LEU A 40 6.98 3.38 -0.68
CA LEU A 40 6.57 2.05 -1.14
C LEU A 40 5.78 1.28 -0.08
N ILE A 41 6.22 1.32 1.19
CA ILE A 41 5.49 0.74 2.32
C ILE A 41 4.09 1.33 2.41
N PHE A 42 3.95 2.64 2.24
CA PHE A 42 2.66 3.32 2.27
C PHE A 42 1.74 2.84 1.13
N VAL A 43 2.23 2.82 -0.12
CA VAL A 43 1.43 2.34 -1.27
C VAL A 43 1.01 0.89 -1.07
N LYS A 44 1.92 0.03 -0.60
CA LYS A 44 1.60 -1.38 -0.33
C LYS A 44 0.52 -1.52 0.74
N TYR A 45 0.69 -0.83 1.87
CA TYR A 45 -0.29 -0.83 2.95
C TYR A 45 -1.69 -0.38 2.50
N VAL A 46 -1.75 0.76 1.78
CA VAL A 46 -3.02 1.31 1.31
C VAL A 46 -3.69 0.38 0.30
N SER A 47 -2.89 -0.23 -0.60
CA SER A 47 -3.40 -1.22 -1.55
C SER A 47 -3.91 -2.48 -0.86
N ASP A 48 -3.18 -3.02 0.12
CA ASP A 48 -3.62 -4.23 0.85
C ASP A 48 -4.90 -3.97 1.66
N ALA A 49 -5.02 -2.81 2.29
CA ALA A 49 -6.23 -2.41 3.01
C ALA A 49 -7.43 -2.25 2.05
N PHE A 50 -7.19 -1.68 0.87
CA PHE A 50 -8.20 -1.57 -0.18
C PHE A 50 -8.63 -2.96 -0.69
N ASP A 51 -7.68 -3.85 -0.98
CA ASP A 51 -7.96 -5.19 -1.49
C ASP A 51 -8.73 -6.03 -0.46
N LEU A 52 -8.40 -5.90 0.83
CA LEU A 52 -9.15 -6.54 1.91
C LEU A 52 -10.60 -6.05 1.93
N ARG A 53 -10.82 -4.73 1.92
CA ARG A 53 -12.17 -4.15 1.89
C ARG A 53 -12.93 -4.57 0.63
N ARG A 54 -12.26 -4.64 -0.50
CA ARG A 54 -12.85 -5.12 -1.77
C ARG A 54 -13.34 -6.56 -1.67
N GLN A 55 -12.58 -7.44 -1.01
CA GLN A 55 -12.99 -8.83 -0.78
C GLN A 55 -14.19 -8.92 0.17
N GLU A 56 -14.19 -8.14 1.24
CA GLU A 56 -15.34 -8.05 2.17
C GLU A 56 -16.59 -7.56 1.45
N LEU A 57 -16.49 -6.49 0.66
CA LEU A 57 -17.59 -5.95 -0.13
C LEU A 57 -18.11 -6.98 -1.13
N LYS A 58 -17.23 -7.68 -1.84
CA LYS A 58 -17.64 -8.75 -2.75
C LYS A 58 -18.44 -9.83 -2.03
N THR A 59 -18.04 -10.21 -0.82
CA THR A 59 -18.79 -11.16 -0.01
C THR A 59 -20.15 -10.61 0.42
N GLN A 60 -20.23 -9.33 0.78
CA GLN A 60 -21.48 -8.65 1.15
C GLN A 60 -22.45 -8.55 -0.03
N LEU A 61 -21.94 -8.23 -1.24
CA LEU A 61 -22.76 -8.19 -2.47
C LEU A 61 -23.37 -9.56 -2.83
N GLN A 62 -22.77 -10.64 -2.39
CA GLN A 62 -23.22 -12.02 -2.68
C GLN A 62 -23.98 -12.70 -1.55
N ASP A 63 -24.08 -12.09 -0.37
CA ASP A 63 -24.77 -12.66 0.81
C ASP A 63 -26.18 -12.07 0.95
N PRO A 64 -27.26 -12.87 0.80
CA PRO A 64 -28.66 -12.43 0.92
C PRO A 64 -29.01 -11.78 2.28
N LYS A 65 -28.15 -11.87 3.27
CA LYS A 65 -28.37 -11.28 4.60
C LYS A 65 -27.78 -9.88 4.74
N GLN A 66 -27.09 -9.39 3.75
CA GLN A 66 -26.41 -8.09 3.76
C GLN A 66 -27.24 -7.02 3.04
N ASP A 67 -27.09 -5.77 3.48
CA ASP A 67 -27.83 -4.63 2.92
C ASP A 67 -27.44 -4.33 1.46
N TYR A 68 -26.23 -4.72 1.04
CA TYR A 68 -25.71 -4.52 -0.33
C TYR A 68 -25.94 -5.72 -1.25
N TYR A 69 -26.75 -6.70 -0.84
CA TYR A 69 -26.96 -7.92 -1.64
C TYR A 69 -27.50 -7.62 -3.03
N LEU A 70 -26.86 -8.21 -4.02
CA LEU A 70 -27.30 -8.24 -5.42
C LEU A 70 -27.92 -9.61 -5.69
N ASP A 71 -29.23 -9.63 -6.02
CA ASP A 71 -29.89 -10.89 -6.35
C ASP A 71 -29.44 -11.36 -7.75
N PRO A 72 -28.78 -12.54 -7.87
CA PRO A 72 -28.38 -13.08 -9.16
C PRO A 72 -29.53 -13.27 -10.15
N GLN A 73 -30.77 -13.42 -9.65
CA GLN A 73 -31.95 -13.62 -10.49
C GLN A 73 -32.24 -12.39 -11.36
N ASP A 74 -31.93 -11.18 -10.87
CA ASP A 74 -32.13 -9.93 -11.59
C ASP A 74 -31.16 -9.77 -12.77
N PHE A 75 -30.08 -10.57 -12.80
CA PHE A 75 -29.00 -10.48 -13.79
C PHE A 75 -28.77 -11.80 -14.55
N GLY A 76 -29.80 -12.63 -14.70
CA GLY A 76 -29.71 -13.86 -15.46
C GLY A 76 -29.09 -15.06 -14.73
N GLY A 77 -28.87 -14.95 -13.40
CA GLY A 77 -28.36 -16.01 -12.54
C GLY A 77 -26.91 -15.85 -12.11
N ALA A 78 -26.52 -16.58 -11.08
CA ALA A 78 -25.20 -16.45 -10.44
C ALA A 78 -23.98 -16.70 -11.34
N ALA A 79 -24.15 -17.45 -12.43
CA ALA A 79 -23.10 -17.77 -13.40
C ALA A 79 -23.14 -16.88 -14.66
N SER A 80 -24.03 -15.88 -14.72
CA SER A 80 -24.12 -15.00 -15.88
C SER A 80 -22.99 -13.97 -15.93
N ASP A 81 -22.57 -13.61 -17.13
CA ASP A 81 -21.59 -12.54 -17.34
C ASP A 81 -22.14 -11.18 -16.86
N GLU A 82 -23.47 -10.98 -16.97
CA GLU A 82 -24.16 -9.76 -16.53
C GLU A 82 -24.08 -9.61 -15.01
N TYR A 83 -24.32 -10.67 -14.23
CA TYR A 83 -24.17 -10.63 -12.78
C TYR A 83 -22.73 -10.34 -12.35
N GLN A 84 -21.75 -10.97 -13.02
CA GLN A 84 -20.34 -10.70 -12.70
C GLN A 84 -19.94 -9.28 -13.07
N ALA A 85 -20.44 -8.74 -14.18
CA ALA A 85 -20.19 -7.36 -14.59
C ALA A 85 -20.78 -6.35 -13.59
N GLU A 86 -21.97 -6.62 -13.05
CA GLU A 86 -22.60 -5.78 -12.03
C GLU A 86 -21.81 -5.81 -10.72
N ILE A 87 -21.40 -6.99 -10.25
CA ILE A 87 -20.51 -7.08 -9.09
C ILE A 87 -19.23 -6.27 -9.31
N ASP A 88 -18.60 -6.40 -10.48
CA ASP A 88 -17.36 -5.68 -10.78
C ASP A 88 -17.59 -4.17 -10.86
N ALA A 89 -18.76 -3.70 -11.32
CA ALA A 89 -19.14 -2.29 -11.34
C ALA A 89 -19.35 -1.75 -9.90
N GLU A 90 -20.08 -2.47 -9.06
CA GLU A 90 -20.29 -2.12 -7.65
C GLU A 90 -18.97 -2.07 -6.86
N LEU A 91 -18.05 -2.97 -7.15
CA LEU A 91 -16.72 -2.97 -6.54
C LEU A 91 -15.86 -1.75 -6.94
N GLU A 92 -16.24 -0.98 -7.95
CA GLU A 92 -15.60 0.29 -8.32
C GLU A 92 -16.35 1.52 -7.77
N VAL A 93 -17.40 1.34 -6.96
CA VAL A 93 -18.10 2.43 -6.27
C VAL A 93 -17.30 2.88 -5.05
N ARG A 94 -16.82 4.12 -5.09
CA ARG A 94 -15.89 4.70 -4.12
C ARG A 94 -16.45 4.80 -2.70
N ASP A 95 -17.74 5.08 -2.58
CA ASP A 95 -18.38 5.39 -1.30
C ASP A 95 -18.31 4.20 -0.32
N TYR A 96 -18.39 2.96 -0.79
CA TYR A 96 -18.25 1.76 0.02
C TYR A 96 -16.91 1.63 0.76
N TYR A 97 -15.86 2.28 0.25
CA TYR A 97 -14.55 2.32 0.87
C TYR A 97 -14.43 3.47 1.86
N LEU A 98 -14.99 4.63 1.52
CA LEU A 98 -14.96 5.82 2.37
C LEU A 98 -15.76 5.63 3.65
N GLU A 99 -16.88 4.94 3.61
CA GLU A 99 -17.72 4.58 4.78
C GLU A 99 -16.95 3.82 5.86
N THR A 100 -15.99 2.99 5.45
CA THR A 100 -15.12 2.22 6.35
C THR A 100 -13.79 2.91 6.65
N ASN A 101 -13.62 4.19 6.27
CA ASN A 101 -12.35 4.91 6.35
C ASN A 101 -11.19 4.21 5.62
N THR A 102 -11.49 3.48 4.56
CA THR A 102 -10.51 2.89 3.65
C THR A 102 -10.21 3.89 2.54
N PHE A 103 -8.94 4.12 2.26
CA PHE A 103 -8.55 4.98 1.15
C PHE A 103 -8.96 4.34 -0.18
N TRP A 104 -9.49 5.16 -1.09
CA TRP A 104 -9.71 4.72 -2.46
C TRP A 104 -8.38 4.55 -3.19
N VAL A 105 -8.21 3.41 -3.84
CA VAL A 105 -6.99 3.12 -4.62
C VAL A 105 -7.37 2.91 -6.09
N PRO A 106 -7.10 3.91 -6.96
CA PRO A 106 -7.33 3.77 -8.39
C PRO A 106 -6.47 2.65 -8.99
N THR A 107 -6.91 2.07 -10.10
CA THR A 107 -6.28 0.87 -10.70
C THR A 107 -4.77 1.02 -10.90
N GLN A 108 -4.30 2.18 -11.38
CA GLN A 108 -2.87 2.43 -11.62
C GLN A 108 -2.03 2.56 -10.35
N ALA A 109 -2.68 2.62 -9.17
CA ALA A 109 -2.03 2.70 -7.86
C ALA A 109 -2.15 1.40 -7.05
N ARG A 110 -2.92 0.42 -7.51
CA ARG A 110 -3.03 -0.89 -6.85
C ARG A 110 -1.68 -1.61 -6.91
N TRP A 111 -1.29 -2.24 -5.82
CA TRP A 111 0.03 -2.88 -5.74
C TRP A 111 0.27 -3.90 -6.84
N LYS A 112 -0.76 -4.69 -7.17
CA LYS A 112 -0.69 -5.64 -8.27
C LYS A 112 -0.36 -4.98 -9.60
N PHE A 113 -0.91 -3.80 -9.89
CA PHE A 113 -0.61 -3.06 -11.11
C PHE A 113 0.88 -2.64 -11.16
N LEU A 114 1.42 -2.15 -10.05
CA LEU A 114 2.83 -1.80 -9.96
C LEU A 114 3.72 -3.04 -10.17
N GLN A 115 3.38 -4.14 -9.50
CA GLN A 115 4.13 -5.39 -9.58
C GLN A 115 4.12 -6.00 -10.98
N ASP A 116 2.96 -6.04 -11.63
CA ASP A 116 2.82 -6.62 -12.97
C ASP A 116 3.56 -5.78 -14.04
N ASN A 117 3.75 -4.48 -13.81
CA ASN A 117 4.28 -3.55 -14.81
C ASN A 117 5.70 -3.04 -14.52
N ASN A 118 6.28 -3.31 -13.35
CA ASN A 118 7.58 -2.75 -12.95
C ASN A 118 8.72 -3.05 -13.95
N LYS A 119 8.69 -4.22 -14.61
CA LYS A 119 9.69 -4.62 -15.61
C LYS A 119 9.37 -4.06 -17.00
N THR A 120 8.08 -3.99 -17.33
CA THR A 120 7.59 -3.50 -18.64
C THR A 120 7.93 -2.02 -18.86
N VAL A 121 7.90 -1.22 -17.79
CA VAL A 121 8.14 0.23 -17.87
C VAL A 121 9.61 0.63 -17.83
N ILE A 122 10.55 -0.32 -17.78
CA ILE A 122 11.98 -0.02 -17.92
C ILE A 122 12.25 0.46 -19.35
N GLY A 123 12.65 1.73 -19.49
CA GLY A 123 12.82 2.39 -20.78
C GLY A 123 11.57 3.05 -21.36
N GLY A 124 10.46 2.97 -20.63
CA GLY A 124 9.17 3.61 -20.99
C GLY A 124 8.18 2.65 -21.65
N ALA A 125 6.91 2.81 -21.29
CA ALA A 125 5.80 2.04 -21.86
C ALA A 125 4.47 2.81 -21.81
N GLU A 126 3.52 2.40 -22.65
CA GLU A 126 2.11 2.78 -22.56
C GLU A 126 1.34 1.59 -21.97
N LEU A 127 0.71 1.79 -20.82
CA LEU A 127 -0.02 0.76 -20.10
C LEU A 127 -1.52 0.94 -20.29
N PRO A 128 -2.28 -0.12 -20.60
CA PRO A 128 -3.73 -0.03 -20.68
C PRO A 128 -4.33 0.17 -19.29
N LEU A 129 -5.35 1.02 -19.20
CA LEU A 129 -6.17 1.19 -18.00
C LEU A 129 -7.61 0.76 -18.30
N PRO A 130 -8.31 0.17 -17.31
CA PRO A 130 -9.74 -0.04 -17.40
C PRO A 130 -10.47 1.27 -17.67
N SER A 131 -11.50 1.21 -18.48
CA SER A 131 -12.31 2.36 -18.83
C SER A 131 -13.79 1.99 -18.70
N SER A 132 -14.53 2.78 -17.94
CA SER A 132 -15.97 2.62 -17.75
C SER A 132 -16.80 3.15 -18.92
N ASP A 133 -16.21 3.98 -19.78
CA ASP A 133 -16.88 4.59 -20.94
C ASP A 133 -16.62 3.87 -22.28
N GLY A 134 -16.00 2.69 -22.22
CA GLY A 134 -15.69 1.85 -23.38
C GLY A 134 -14.59 2.40 -24.30
N LYS A 135 -13.98 3.54 -23.96
CA LYS A 135 -12.86 4.11 -24.72
C LYS A 135 -11.52 3.62 -24.16
N PRO A 136 -10.59 3.19 -25.02
CA PRO A 136 -9.28 2.75 -24.54
C PRO A 136 -8.57 3.90 -23.82
N LYS A 137 -8.24 3.69 -22.55
CA LYS A 137 -7.43 4.58 -21.75
C LYS A 137 -6.02 4.02 -21.65
N THR A 138 -5.00 4.83 -21.90
CA THR A 138 -3.60 4.44 -21.74
C THR A 138 -2.89 5.39 -20.79
N LEU A 139 -1.96 4.84 -20.03
CA LEU A 139 -1.09 5.55 -19.10
C LEU A 139 0.35 5.50 -19.63
N LYS A 140 0.92 6.66 -19.96
CA LYS A 140 2.31 6.77 -20.41
C LYS A 140 3.24 6.83 -19.20
N ILE A 141 4.09 5.84 -19.06
CA ILE A 141 5.08 5.73 -17.98
C ILE A 141 6.48 5.69 -18.60
N SER A 142 7.37 6.57 -18.13
CA SER A 142 8.73 6.69 -18.65
C SER A 142 9.77 5.84 -17.92
N SER A 143 9.45 5.38 -16.71
CA SER A 143 10.38 4.64 -15.84
C SER A 143 9.65 3.99 -14.66
N VAL A 144 10.33 3.10 -13.93
CA VAL A 144 9.79 2.53 -12.67
C VAL A 144 9.56 3.61 -11.62
N GLY A 145 10.46 4.61 -11.53
CA GLY A 145 10.25 5.78 -10.65
C GLY A 145 8.97 6.55 -11.01
N HIS A 146 8.72 6.75 -12.31
CA HIS A 146 7.49 7.41 -12.76
C HIS A 146 6.24 6.56 -12.47
N LEU A 147 6.32 5.24 -12.54
CA LEU A 147 5.23 4.34 -12.16
C LEU A 147 4.83 4.55 -10.70
N ILE A 148 5.80 4.64 -9.79
CA ILE A 148 5.57 4.85 -8.36
C ILE A 148 5.04 6.28 -8.09
N ASP A 149 5.66 7.30 -8.68
CA ASP A 149 5.21 8.69 -8.53
C ASP A 149 3.77 8.87 -9.02
N ASN A 150 3.41 8.22 -10.14
CA ASN A 150 2.04 8.23 -10.68
C ASN A 150 1.05 7.53 -9.73
N ALA A 151 1.44 6.42 -9.12
CA ALA A 151 0.60 5.72 -8.15
C ALA A 151 0.33 6.58 -6.91
N LEU A 152 1.36 7.22 -6.36
CA LEU A 152 1.24 8.13 -5.22
C LEU A 152 0.37 9.35 -5.58
N ASP A 153 0.54 9.92 -6.77
CA ASP A 153 -0.26 11.04 -7.25
C ASP A 153 -1.73 10.66 -7.40
N ALA A 154 -2.02 9.51 -8.00
CA ALA A 154 -3.36 9.01 -8.17
C ALA A 154 -4.08 8.76 -6.82
N ILE A 155 -3.37 8.20 -5.83
CA ILE A 155 -3.91 8.03 -4.47
C ILE A 155 -4.21 9.41 -3.85
N GLU A 156 -3.29 10.38 -3.98
CA GLU A 156 -3.45 11.71 -3.40
C GLU A 156 -4.62 12.48 -4.02
N VAL A 157 -4.76 12.43 -5.35
CA VAL A 157 -5.86 13.08 -6.08
C VAL A 157 -7.22 12.56 -5.63
N ASP A 158 -7.31 11.26 -5.44
CA ASP A 158 -8.56 10.62 -5.06
C ASP A 158 -8.84 10.64 -3.54
N ASN A 159 -7.88 11.05 -2.72
CA ASN A 159 -8.03 11.12 -1.27
C ASN A 159 -7.60 12.50 -0.74
N PRO A 160 -8.49 13.49 -0.67
CA PRO A 160 -8.17 14.88 -0.30
C PRO A 160 -7.44 15.02 1.05
N LYS A 161 -7.64 14.08 1.99
CA LYS A 161 -6.94 14.04 3.28
C LYS A 161 -5.43 13.83 3.14
N LEU A 162 -4.97 13.30 2.01
CA LEU A 162 -3.55 13.04 1.72
C LEU A 162 -2.88 14.14 0.92
N LYS A 163 -3.60 15.20 0.57
CA LYS A 163 -3.11 16.29 -0.28
C LYS A 163 -1.83 16.92 0.27
N GLY A 164 -0.74 16.86 -0.50
CA GLY A 164 0.56 17.44 -0.17
C GLY A 164 1.35 16.64 0.88
N VAL A 165 0.88 15.47 1.29
CA VAL A 165 1.54 14.63 2.30
C VAL A 165 2.53 13.64 1.66
N LEU A 166 2.20 13.16 0.45
CA LEU A 166 2.97 12.10 -0.20
C LEU A 166 4.19 12.65 -0.95
N ASN A 167 5.35 12.04 -0.72
CA ASN A 167 6.60 12.45 -1.35
C ASN A 167 6.77 11.75 -2.70
N LYS A 168 6.54 12.48 -3.80
CA LYS A 168 6.59 12.02 -5.20
C LYS A 168 7.90 12.46 -5.85
N ARG A 169 9.01 11.78 -5.55
CA ARG A 169 10.37 12.13 -6.03
C ARG A 169 11.13 10.97 -6.63
N TYR A 170 10.49 9.82 -6.89
CA TYR A 170 11.16 8.63 -7.42
C TYR A 170 11.76 8.86 -8.80
N THR A 171 11.11 9.67 -9.63
CA THR A 171 11.61 10.06 -10.95
C THR A 171 12.88 10.93 -10.87
N GLN A 172 13.04 11.69 -9.78
CA GLN A 172 14.19 12.59 -9.59
C GLN A 172 15.41 11.89 -8.99
N LEU A 173 15.23 10.69 -8.44
CA LEU A 173 16.31 9.94 -7.83
C LEU A 173 17.09 9.16 -8.90
N GLN A 174 18.42 9.21 -8.81
CA GLN A 174 19.30 8.43 -9.69
C GLN A 174 19.41 6.98 -9.21
N ILE A 175 18.27 6.26 -9.24
CA ILE A 175 18.22 4.86 -8.87
C ILE A 175 18.18 4.00 -10.13
N ASP A 176 18.91 2.90 -10.12
CA ASP A 176 18.80 1.87 -11.15
C ASP A 176 17.35 1.33 -11.19
N GLN A 177 16.74 1.37 -12.39
CA GLN A 177 15.33 1.04 -12.58
C GLN A 177 15.05 -0.44 -12.28
N ALA A 178 15.99 -1.34 -12.59
CA ALA A 178 15.84 -2.76 -12.30
C ALA A 178 15.84 -3.01 -10.78
N LYS A 179 16.74 -2.34 -10.04
CA LYS A 179 16.77 -2.42 -8.57
C LYS A 179 15.50 -1.88 -7.93
N LEU A 180 14.94 -0.81 -8.48
CA LEU A 180 13.69 -0.25 -8.00
C LEU A 180 12.51 -1.21 -8.26
N GLY A 181 12.51 -1.89 -9.41
CA GLY A 181 11.56 -2.97 -9.72
C GLY A 181 11.72 -4.17 -8.77
N GLU A 182 12.95 -4.60 -8.49
CA GLU A 182 13.21 -5.66 -7.49
C GLU A 182 12.71 -5.27 -6.10
N LEU A 183 12.77 -3.99 -5.73
CA LEU A 183 12.26 -3.51 -4.46
C LEU A 183 10.73 -3.61 -4.40
N ILE A 184 10.01 -3.28 -5.48
CA ILE A 184 8.56 -3.49 -5.57
C ILE A 184 8.25 -4.98 -5.33
N ASP A 185 8.96 -5.89 -6.01
CA ASP A 185 8.77 -7.33 -5.87
C ASP A 185 9.06 -7.82 -4.42
N LEU A 186 10.07 -7.25 -3.78
CA LEU A 186 10.41 -7.58 -2.39
C LEU A 186 9.36 -7.08 -1.39
N VAL A 187 8.91 -5.84 -1.53
CA VAL A 187 7.86 -5.28 -0.67
C VAL A 187 6.54 -6.02 -0.88
N ALA A 188 6.29 -6.57 -2.08
CA ALA A 188 5.12 -7.42 -2.35
C ALA A 188 5.05 -8.65 -1.43
N THR A 189 6.19 -9.16 -0.96
CA THR A 189 6.23 -10.33 -0.05
C THR A 189 5.84 -10.00 1.39
N VAL A 190 5.59 -8.75 1.69
CA VAL A 190 5.31 -8.25 3.04
C VAL A 190 3.80 -8.13 3.22
N PRO A 191 3.16 -8.92 4.08
CA PRO A 191 1.73 -8.80 4.34
C PRO A 191 1.48 -7.64 5.32
N PHE A 192 0.61 -6.69 4.94
CA PHE A 192 0.10 -5.65 5.84
C PHE A 192 -1.30 -5.98 6.38
N THR A 193 -1.76 -7.19 6.17
CA THR A 193 -3.01 -7.71 6.72
C THR A 193 -2.75 -8.89 7.63
N HIS A 194 -3.39 -8.91 8.78
CA HIS A 194 -3.31 -10.00 9.76
C HIS A 194 -4.67 -10.24 10.41
N ALA A 195 -4.98 -11.49 10.75
CA ALA A 195 -6.31 -11.85 11.25
C ALA A 195 -6.69 -11.19 12.60
N SER A 196 -5.70 -10.87 13.44
CA SER A 196 -5.92 -10.30 14.77
C SER A 196 -5.36 -8.89 14.97
N LEU A 197 -4.51 -8.40 14.07
CA LEU A 197 -3.92 -7.06 14.15
C LEU A 197 -4.61 -6.10 13.19
N ASN A 198 -4.92 -4.92 13.68
CA ASN A 198 -5.41 -3.85 12.82
C ASN A 198 -4.30 -3.41 11.85
N SER A 199 -4.61 -3.27 10.59
CA SER A 199 -3.65 -2.86 9.56
C SER A 199 -3.00 -1.50 9.83
N LYS A 200 -3.70 -0.57 10.53
CA LYS A 200 -3.14 0.72 10.96
C LYS A 200 -2.06 0.55 12.03
N ASP A 201 -2.25 -0.39 12.95
CA ASP A 201 -1.28 -0.69 14.00
C ASP A 201 -0.03 -1.35 13.40
N ILE A 202 -0.20 -2.24 12.43
CA ILE A 202 0.89 -2.85 11.66
C ILE A 202 1.69 -1.75 10.94
N LEU A 203 1.03 -0.83 10.23
CA LEU A 203 1.70 0.28 9.55
C LEU A 203 2.48 1.14 10.53
N GLY A 204 1.86 1.54 11.65
CA GLY A 204 2.50 2.34 12.69
C GLY A 204 3.76 1.69 13.20
N HIS A 205 3.69 0.41 13.54
CA HIS A 205 4.83 -0.38 14.04
C HIS A 205 5.97 -0.49 13.02
N VAL A 206 5.64 -0.79 11.77
CA VAL A 206 6.61 -0.85 10.66
C VAL A 206 7.28 0.49 10.43
N TYR A 207 6.51 1.58 10.44
CA TYR A 207 7.03 2.94 10.24
C TYR A 207 8.02 3.32 11.34
N GLU A 208 7.67 3.07 12.60
CA GLU A 208 8.53 3.31 13.76
C GLU A 208 9.84 2.55 13.67
N TYR A 209 9.77 1.25 13.37
CA TYR A 209 10.94 0.41 13.20
C TYR A 209 11.85 0.92 12.11
N MET A 210 11.31 1.21 10.93
CA MET A 210 12.08 1.70 9.79
C MET A 210 12.75 3.04 10.09
N LEU A 211 12.04 3.98 10.72
CA LEU A 211 12.62 5.26 11.15
C LEU A 211 13.77 5.06 12.14
N GLY A 212 13.65 4.14 13.10
CA GLY A 212 14.72 3.78 14.03
C GLY A 212 15.95 3.23 13.32
N GLN A 213 15.77 2.31 12.36
CA GLN A 213 16.87 1.73 11.58
C GLN A 213 17.58 2.78 10.70
N PHE A 214 16.83 3.67 10.06
CA PHE A 214 17.41 4.77 9.28
C PHE A 214 18.20 5.74 10.14
N ALA A 215 17.71 6.08 11.34
CA ALA A 215 18.44 6.94 12.27
C ALA A 215 19.79 6.32 12.70
N LEU A 216 19.82 5.01 12.91
CA LEU A 216 21.07 4.27 13.18
C LEU A 216 22.03 4.29 11.97
N ALA A 217 21.51 4.06 10.77
CA ALA A 217 22.30 4.05 9.53
C ALA A 217 22.89 5.44 9.20
N GLU A 218 22.17 6.53 9.52
CA GLU A 218 22.64 7.92 9.39
C GLU A 218 23.68 8.31 10.45
N GLY A 219 24.10 7.40 11.34
CA GLY A 219 25.04 7.69 12.44
C GLY A 219 24.48 8.65 13.49
N LYS A 220 23.22 8.97 13.42
CA LYS A 220 22.53 9.79 14.43
C LYS A 220 22.13 8.89 15.58
N LYS A 221 22.51 9.24 16.81
CA LYS A 221 22.06 8.54 18.00
C LYS A 221 20.53 8.58 18.00
N GLY A 222 19.87 7.42 17.95
CA GLY A 222 18.42 7.25 17.72
C GLY A 222 17.51 8.11 18.62
N GLY A 223 18.01 8.60 19.76
CA GLY A 223 17.27 9.48 20.67
C GLY A 223 17.11 10.94 20.23
N GLN A 224 17.72 11.37 19.11
CA GLN A 224 17.59 12.78 18.65
C GLN A 224 16.34 13.02 17.78
N PHE A 225 15.70 11.96 17.25
CA PHE A 225 14.60 12.09 16.29
C PHE A 225 13.36 11.26 16.62
N TYR A 226 13.46 10.35 17.57
CA TYR A 226 12.37 9.43 17.87
C TYR A 226 12.46 8.95 19.33
N THR A 227 11.37 9.13 20.06
CA THR A 227 11.25 8.61 21.42
C THR A 227 10.76 7.16 21.33
N PRO A 228 11.53 6.15 21.76
CA PRO A 228 11.11 4.76 21.72
C PRO A 228 9.75 4.54 22.39
N LYS A 229 8.91 3.69 21.80
CA LYS A 229 7.56 3.41 22.30
C LYS A 229 7.55 2.97 23.77
N SER A 230 8.57 2.26 24.21
CA SER A 230 8.76 1.86 25.62
C SER A 230 8.89 3.07 26.56
N ILE A 231 9.58 4.13 26.12
CA ILE A 231 9.72 5.37 26.90
C ILE A 231 8.40 6.16 26.88
N VAL A 232 7.74 6.24 25.72
CA VAL A 232 6.41 6.87 25.60
C VAL A 232 5.40 6.16 26.51
N SER A 233 5.35 4.82 26.47
CA SER A 233 4.45 4.04 27.33
C SER A 233 4.74 4.26 28.79
N LEU A 234 6.02 4.32 29.18
CA LEU A 234 6.41 4.62 30.55
C LEU A 234 5.95 6.01 30.99
N ILE A 235 6.17 7.01 30.14
CA ILE A 235 5.73 8.40 30.41
C ILE A 235 4.20 8.46 30.55
N VAL A 236 3.46 7.82 29.62
CA VAL A 236 1.99 7.78 29.68
C VAL A 236 1.50 7.09 30.96
N GLN A 237 2.12 5.96 31.34
CA GLN A 237 1.77 5.28 32.60
C GLN A 237 2.10 6.09 33.86
N MET A 238 3.16 6.94 33.79
CA MET A 238 3.51 7.81 34.92
C MET A 238 2.62 9.04 35.03
N LEU A 239 2.09 9.54 33.91
CA LEU A 239 1.27 10.74 33.88
C LEU A 239 -0.23 10.42 34.12
N GLU A 240 -0.66 9.16 33.97
CA GLU A 240 -2.06 8.71 34.13
C GLU A 240 -3.08 9.73 33.55
N PRO A 241 -2.99 10.12 32.26
CA PRO A 241 -3.85 11.14 31.68
C PRO A 241 -5.29 10.68 31.49
#